data_519af6e6f3faaf32ab602f97bf2428cd
#
_entry.id   519af6e6f3faaf32ab602f97bf2428cd
#
_cell.length_a   1.000
_cell.length_b   1.000
_cell.length_c   1.000
_cell.angle_alpha   90.00
_cell.angle_beta   90.00
_cell.angle_gamma   90.00
#
_symmetry.space_group_name_H-M   'P 1'
#
loop_
_entity.id
_entity.type
_entity.pdbx_description
1 polymer ?
#
loop_
_entity_poly.entity_id
_entity_poly.type
_entity_poly.pdbx_seq_one_letter_code
_entity_poly.pdbx_strand_id
1 'polypeptide(L)'
;EIRLSVNTGSLTESTQQTGFSHFIPRLALTQSGSLQAVQVRSLWQQAIDPKRPLPSAVVSYDYTMFNLSLPNNRNDLLKEALTYLSDASGNLAITPDTVNYALSNSDMVATWPGDTKEGWWRYRLKGSTLLGHDPAEPLKQPVDAEQVKSFYQKWYTPDAMTLIVVGNVDSRAVVEQINKAFGDLKGKRESPAPVPTLSPLR
;
A
#
# COMPACT_ATOMS: atom_id res chain seq x y z
N GLU A 1 5.30 -9.62 13.86
CA GLU A 1 5.42 -8.99 12.55
C GLU A 1 4.25 -9.38 11.67
N ILE A 2 3.58 -8.39 11.12
CA ILE A 2 2.54 -8.60 10.12
C ILE A 2 2.91 -7.76 8.90
N ARG A 3 2.86 -8.38 7.73
CA ARG A 3 3.09 -7.69 6.46
C ARG A 3 1.99 -8.03 5.48
N LEU A 4 1.48 -7.00 4.83
CA LEU A 4 0.60 -7.15 3.68
C LEU A 4 1.36 -6.68 2.44
N SER A 5 1.57 -7.58 1.50
CA SER A 5 2.17 -7.27 0.21
C SER A 5 1.09 -7.25 -0.86
N VAL A 6 1.07 -6.22 -1.66
CA VAL A 6 0.17 -6.06 -2.82
C VAL A 6 1.02 -5.99 -4.08
N ASN A 7 0.71 -6.81 -5.08
CA ASN A 7 1.43 -6.86 -6.35
C ASN A 7 1.04 -5.69 -7.26
N THR A 8 1.26 -4.48 -6.79
CA THR A 8 1.07 -3.25 -7.55
C THR A 8 2.05 -2.18 -7.06
N GLY A 9 2.55 -1.39 -7.97
CA GLY A 9 3.47 -0.29 -7.71
C GLY A 9 3.44 0.71 -8.85
N SER A 10 4.49 1.51 -8.98
CA SER A 10 4.52 2.59 -9.98
C SER A 10 4.43 2.11 -11.43
N LEU A 11 4.79 0.85 -11.73
CA LEU A 11 4.66 0.30 -13.10
C LEU A 11 3.22 0.09 -13.54
N THR A 12 2.26 0.00 -12.62
CA THR A 12 0.84 -0.13 -12.97
C THR A 12 0.15 1.20 -13.23
N GLU A 13 0.84 2.31 -12.98
CA GLU A 13 0.31 3.66 -13.23
C GLU A 13 0.38 4.02 -14.72
N SER A 14 -0.69 4.66 -15.23
CA SER A 14 -0.61 5.41 -16.48
C SER A 14 0.01 6.79 -16.23
N THR A 15 0.31 7.52 -17.31
CA THR A 15 0.86 8.87 -17.21
C THR A 15 -0.07 9.86 -16.48
N GLN A 16 -1.39 9.64 -16.55
CA GLN A 16 -2.38 10.43 -15.81
C GLN A 16 -2.51 10.03 -14.34
N GLN A 17 -2.02 8.84 -13.98
CA GLN A 17 -2.12 8.26 -12.65
C GLN A 17 -0.80 8.32 -11.87
N THR A 18 0.16 9.11 -12.35
CA THR A 18 1.47 9.26 -11.71
C THR A 18 1.31 9.64 -10.23
N GLY A 19 1.90 8.86 -9.35
CA GLY A 19 1.84 9.05 -7.90
C GLY A 19 0.68 8.32 -7.20
N PHE A 20 -0.24 7.69 -7.90
CA PHE A 20 -1.38 7.01 -7.28
C PHE A 20 -0.95 5.79 -6.44
N SER A 21 0.03 5.03 -6.92
CA SER A 21 0.54 3.87 -6.17
C SER A 21 1.17 4.25 -4.83
N HIS A 22 1.72 5.46 -4.72
CA HIS A 22 2.22 6.02 -3.47
C HIS A 22 1.11 6.67 -2.63
N PHE A 23 0.13 7.28 -3.27
CA PHE A 23 -0.94 8.00 -2.60
C PHE A 23 -1.95 7.07 -1.92
N ILE A 24 -2.26 5.91 -2.48
CA ILE A 24 -3.18 4.94 -1.86
C ILE A 24 -2.68 4.45 -0.50
N PRO A 25 -1.42 4.02 -0.33
CA PRO A 25 -0.90 3.73 1.01
C PRO A 25 -0.94 4.94 1.95
N ARG A 26 -0.70 6.13 1.45
CA ARG A 26 -0.82 7.36 2.23
C ARG A 26 -2.24 7.57 2.75
N LEU A 27 -3.25 7.34 1.91
CA LEU A 27 -4.65 7.30 2.33
C LEU A 27 -4.89 6.25 3.41
N ALA A 28 -4.38 5.03 3.20
CA ALA A 28 -4.55 3.92 4.13
C ALA A 28 -3.92 4.18 5.51
N LEU A 29 -2.87 4.97 5.60
CA LEU A 29 -2.26 5.36 6.87
C LEU A 29 -3.09 6.39 7.66
N THR A 30 -4.06 7.01 7.03
CA THR A 30 -4.91 8.05 7.66
C THR A 30 -6.32 7.59 7.96
N GLN A 31 -6.76 6.46 7.40
CA GLN A 31 -8.13 6.00 7.50
C GLN A 31 -8.29 4.49 7.33
N SER A 32 -9.49 4.02 7.63
CA SER A 32 -9.94 2.65 7.39
C SER A 32 -11.45 2.69 7.12
N GLY A 33 -11.98 1.70 6.42
CA GLY A 33 -13.42 1.60 6.18
C GLY A 33 -14.24 1.29 7.43
N SER A 34 -13.65 0.57 8.40
CA SER A 34 -14.31 0.11 9.63
C SER A 34 -13.84 0.86 10.88
N LEU A 35 -12.58 1.29 10.93
CA LEU A 35 -11.97 1.94 12.08
C LEU A 35 -11.99 3.46 11.93
N GLN A 36 -12.20 4.15 13.03
CA GLN A 36 -12.11 5.60 13.06
C GLN A 36 -10.66 6.07 12.89
N ALA A 37 -10.46 7.27 12.39
CA ALA A 37 -9.12 7.85 12.15
C ALA A 37 -8.23 7.84 13.41
N VAL A 38 -8.83 8.06 14.60
CA VAL A 38 -8.12 8.00 15.88
C VAL A 38 -7.63 6.58 16.19
N GLN A 39 -8.43 5.57 15.88
CA GLN A 39 -8.05 4.17 16.06
C GLN A 39 -6.92 3.78 15.10
N VAL A 40 -6.99 4.19 13.86
CA VAL A 40 -5.93 3.96 12.85
C VAL A 40 -4.62 4.60 13.30
N ARG A 41 -4.67 5.83 13.77
CA ARG A 41 -3.49 6.53 14.30
C ARG A 41 -2.90 5.80 15.51
N SER A 42 -3.75 5.41 16.46
CA SER A 42 -3.33 4.68 17.66
C SER A 42 -2.71 3.32 17.31
N LEU A 43 -3.29 2.60 16.36
CA LEU A 43 -2.74 1.33 15.88
C LEU A 43 -1.33 1.52 15.32
N TRP A 44 -1.12 2.49 14.44
CA TRP A 44 0.20 2.75 13.85
C TRP A 44 1.22 3.20 14.89
N GLN A 45 0.84 3.98 15.88
CA GLN A 45 1.74 4.37 16.98
C GLN A 45 2.23 3.16 17.79
N GLN A 46 1.41 2.14 17.93
CA GLN A 46 1.73 0.90 18.68
C GLN A 46 2.37 -0.17 17.79
N ALA A 47 2.29 -0.04 16.48
CA ALA A 47 2.73 -1.04 15.51
C ALA A 47 4.12 -0.79 14.93
N ILE A 48 4.90 0.10 15.53
CA ILE A 48 6.30 0.40 15.16
C ILE A 48 7.21 -0.08 16.27
N ASP A 49 8.13 -1.01 15.93
CA ASP A 49 9.18 -1.44 16.87
C ASP A 49 10.22 -0.32 17.02
N PRO A 50 10.37 0.29 18.22
CA PRO A 50 11.34 1.36 18.41
C PRO A 50 12.79 0.93 18.26
N LYS A 51 13.08 -0.37 18.39
CA LYS A 51 14.43 -0.91 18.24
C LYS A 51 14.79 -1.20 16.78
N ARG A 52 13.78 -1.47 15.96
CA ARG A 52 13.94 -1.79 14.53
C ARG A 52 12.81 -1.13 13.73
N PRO A 53 12.79 0.20 13.67
CA PRO A 53 11.72 0.89 12.98
C PRO A 53 11.75 0.56 11.48
N LEU A 54 10.62 0.03 10.98
CA LEU A 54 10.36 -0.12 9.56
C LEU A 54 9.39 0.98 9.12
N PRO A 55 9.50 1.45 7.87
CA PRO A 55 8.46 2.31 7.31
C PRO A 55 7.10 1.62 7.39
N SER A 56 6.06 2.37 7.74
CA SER A 56 4.69 1.85 7.84
C SER A 56 4.19 1.29 6.51
N ALA A 57 4.56 1.93 5.42
CA ALA A 57 4.34 1.42 4.08
C ALA A 57 5.55 1.73 3.18
N VAL A 58 5.80 0.84 2.24
CA VAL A 58 6.84 0.98 1.21
C VAL A 58 6.19 0.75 -0.15
N VAL A 59 6.50 1.61 -1.11
CA VAL A 59 6.06 1.47 -2.51
C VAL A 59 7.28 1.32 -3.40
N SER A 60 7.28 0.27 -4.22
CA SER A 60 8.29 0.01 -5.23
C SER A 60 7.67 0.05 -6.64
N TYR A 61 8.39 -0.41 -7.64
CA TYR A 61 7.91 -0.46 -9.02
C TYR A 61 6.77 -1.46 -9.21
N ASP A 62 6.84 -2.61 -8.55
CA ASP A 62 5.96 -3.76 -8.77
C ASP A 62 5.27 -4.28 -7.50
N TYR A 63 5.55 -3.70 -6.35
CA TYR A 63 4.88 -4.06 -5.10
C TYR A 63 4.66 -2.86 -4.19
N THR A 64 3.68 -3.01 -3.31
CA THR A 64 3.40 -2.14 -2.16
C THR A 64 3.35 -3.01 -0.91
N MET A 65 3.97 -2.60 0.17
CA MET A 65 4.03 -3.38 1.40
C MET A 65 3.69 -2.53 2.62
N PHE A 66 2.76 -3.03 3.43
CA PHE A 66 2.45 -2.48 4.75
C PHE A 66 3.17 -3.31 5.81
N ASN A 67 3.80 -2.65 6.78
CA ASN A 67 4.57 -3.27 7.85
C ASN A 67 3.99 -2.90 9.22
N LEU A 68 3.60 -3.91 9.99
CA LEU A 68 3.15 -3.73 11.37
C LEU A 68 3.97 -4.63 12.30
N SER A 69 4.61 -4.03 13.29
CA SER A 69 5.35 -4.73 14.35
C SER A 69 4.58 -4.55 15.65
N LEU A 70 3.81 -5.56 16.06
CA LEU A 70 2.99 -5.49 17.27
C LEU A 70 3.78 -5.95 18.49
N PRO A 71 3.51 -5.37 19.68
CA PRO A 71 4.02 -5.89 20.94
C PRO A 71 3.56 -7.33 21.17
N ASN A 72 4.39 -8.12 21.86
CA ASN A 72 4.04 -9.48 22.23
C ASN A 72 2.80 -9.53 23.14
N ASN A 73 2.02 -10.60 23.01
CA ASN A 73 0.85 -10.89 23.86
C ASN A 73 -0.29 -9.85 23.81
N ARG A 74 -0.44 -9.16 22.68
CA ARG A 74 -1.53 -8.21 22.44
C ARG A 74 -2.48 -8.76 21.35
N ASN A 75 -3.33 -9.74 21.73
CA ASN A 75 -4.32 -10.34 20.82
C ASN A 75 -5.37 -9.34 20.33
N ASP A 76 -5.69 -8.34 21.13
CA ASP A 76 -6.57 -7.23 20.78
C ASP A 76 -5.98 -6.41 19.63
N LEU A 77 -4.69 -6.06 19.68
CA LEU A 77 -4.00 -5.37 18.60
C LEU A 77 -3.85 -6.23 17.34
N LEU A 78 -3.64 -7.52 17.49
CA LEU A 78 -3.59 -8.43 16.35
C LEU A 78 -4.91 -8.44 15.58
N LYS A 79 -6.02 -8.55 16.30
CA LYS A 79 -7.37 -8.51 15.71
C LYS A 79 -7.62 -7.17 15.01
N GLU A 80 -7.29 -6.07 15.66
CA GLU A 80 -7.45 -4.72 15.10
C GLU A 80 -6.57 -4.51 13.86
N ALA A 81 -5.32 -4.99 13.89
CA ALA A 81 -4.40 -4.93 12.76
C ALA A 81 -4.92 -5.72 11.55
N LEU A 82 -5.46 -6.92 11.76
CA LEU A 82 -6.04 -7.73 10.70
C LEU A 82 -7.30 -7.08 10.10
N THR A 83 -8.15 -6.49 10.93
CA THR A 83 -9.31 -5.71 10.47
C THR A 83 -8.86 -4.51 9.64
N TYR A 84 -7.86 -3.78 10.11
CA TYR A 84 -7.28 -2.65 9.39
C TYR A 84 -6.72 -3.05 8.02
N LEU A 85 -5.93 -4.12 7.97
CA LEU A 85 -5.34 -4.60 6.71
C LEU A 85 -6.41 -5.13 5.74
N SER A 86 -7.47 -5.75 6.25
CA SER A 86 -8.64 -6.13 5.44
C SER A 86 -9.30 -4.90 4.82
N ASP A 87 -9.48 -3.83 5.57
CA ASP A 87 -10.02 -2.57 5.05
C ASP A 87 -9.09 -1.94 4.01
N ALA A 88 -7.79 -1.92 4.26
CA ALA A 88 -6.81 -1.44 3.29
C ALA A 88 -6.84 -2.26 1.99
N SER A 89 -7.15 -3.55 2.09
CA SER A 89 -7.21 -4.47 0.96
C SER A 89 -8.43 -4.31 0.07
N GLY A 90 -9.57 -3.87 0.60
CA GLY A 90 -10.80 -3.84 -0.19
C GLY A 90 -11.87 -2.85 0.25
N ASN A 91 -11.62 -2.05 1.28
CA ASN A 91 -12.63 -1.16 1.86
C ASN A 91 -12.06 0.20 2.30
N LEU A 92 -11.22 0.82 1.47
CA LEU A 92 -10.81 2.20 1.71
C LEU A 92 -11.91 3.16 1.27
N ALA A 93 -12.23 4.13 2.14
CA ALA A 93 -13.12 5.22 1.79
C ALA A 93 -12.35 6.28 0.99
N ILE A 94 -12.51 6.27 -0.32
CA ILE A 94 -11.87 7.22 -1.24
C ILE A 94 -12.91 8.24 -1.69
N THR A 95 -12.92 9.37 -1.04
CA THR A 95 -13.81 10.50 -1.28
C THR A 95 -13.00 11.79 -1.39
N PRO A 96 -13.56 12.89 -1.93
CA PRO A 96 -12.84 14.17 -1.93
C PRO A 96 -12.36 14.60 -0.55
N ASP A 97 -13.13 14.35 0.51
CA ASP A 97 -12.75 14.71 1.88
C ASP A 97 -11.59 13.88 2.40
N THR A 98 -11.60 12.55 2.19
CA THR A 98 -10.50 11.67 2.63
C THR A 98 -9.23 11.93 1.83
N VAL A 99 -9.33 12.23 0.55
CA VAL A 99 -8.22 12.64 -0.30
C VAL A 99 -7.59 13.94 0.21
N ASN A 100 -8.39 14.97 0.46
CA ASN A 100 -7.90 16.25 0.98
C ASN A 100 -7.26 16.10 2.37
N TYR A 101 -7.84 15.27 3.24
CA TYR A 101 -7.27 14.99 4.54
C TYR A 101 -5.89 14.33 4.42
N ALA A 102 -5.74 13.33 3.56
CA ALA A 102 -4.46 12.65 3.34
C ALA A 102 -3.40 13.60 2.74
N LEU A 103 -3.80 14.49 1.82
CA LEU A 103 -2.89 15.49 1.24
C LEU A 103 -2.38 16.49 2.28
N SER A 104 -3.17 16.77 3.30
CA SER A 104 -2.84 17.73 4.37
C SER A 104 -1.98 17.13 5.48
N ASN A 105 -1.81 15.81 5.52
CA ASN A 105 -1.04 15.13 6.55
C ASN A 105 0.35 14.73 6.05
N SER A 106 1.27 14.50 7.00
CA SER A 106 2.63 14.06 6.69
C SER A 106 2.61 12.76 5.90
N ASP A 107 3.42 12.71 4.87
CA ASP A 107 3.64 11.48 4.10
C ASP A 107 4.60 10.56 4.86
N MET A 108 4.09 9.44 5.35
CA MET A 108 4.86 8.41 6.06
C MET A 108 5.19 7.21 5.17
N VAL A 109 4.85 7.28 3.89
CA VAL A 109 5.12 6.20 2.93
C VAL A 109 6.53 6.35 2.39
N ALA A 110 7.34 5.31 2.55
CA ALA A 110 8.67 5.27 1.97
C ALA A 110 8.61 4.79 0.52
N THR A 111 9.41 5.41 -0.33
CA THR A 111 9.68 4.93 -1.68
C THR A 111 10.98 4.15 -1.67
N TRP A 112 10.97 2.96 -2.20
CA TRP A 112 12.16 2.10 -2.29
C TRP A 112 12.86 2.26 -3.63
N PRO A 113 14.16 2.13 -3.65
CA PRO A 113 15.19 2.75 -2.83
C PRO A 113 15.58 4.11 -3.40
N GLY A 114 15.90 5.04 -2.53
CA GLY A 114 16.30 6.40 -2.91
C GLY A 114 17.81 6.61 -3.03
N ASP A 115 18.58 5.61 -3.43
CA ASP A 115 20.02 5.80 -3.59
C ASP A 115 20.39 6.42 -4.96
N THR A 116 21.61 6.89 -5.05
CA THR A 116 22.15 7.54 -6.26
C THR A 116 22.13 6.61 -7.48
N LYS A 117 22.27 5.30 -7.28
CA LYS A 117 22.26 4.33 -8.38
C LYS A 117 20.88 4.20 -9.00
N GLU A 118 19.83 4.18 -8.17
CA GLU A 118 18.46 4.12 -8.67
C GLU A 118 18.06 5.40 -9.40
N GLY A 119 18.45 6.56 -8.89
CA GLY A 119 18.25 7.83 -9.58
C GLY A 119 18.86 7.84 -10.97
N TRP A 120 20.06 7.26 -11.11
CA TRP A 120 20.72 7.12 -12.40
C TRP A 120 19.97 6.16 -13.34
N TRP A 121 19.54 5.01 -12.85
CA TRP A 121 18.75 4.06 -13.64
C TRP A 121 17.41 4.67 -14.07
N ARG A 122 16.71 5.36 -13.19
CA ARG A 122 15.47 6.08 -13.55
C ARG A 122 15.71 7.10 -14.67
N TYR A 123 16.78 7.85 -14.58
CA TYR A 123 17.14 8.81 -15.63
C TYR A 123 17.37 8.10 -16.98
N ARG A 124 18.09 6.99 -16.98
CA ARG A 124 18.40 6.22 -18.19
C ARG A 124 17.17 5.52 -18.79
N LEU A 125 16.24 5.13 -17.99
CA LEU A 125 15.03 4.41 -18.42
C LEU A 125 13.84 5.33 -18.66
N LYS A 126 13.96 6.61 -18.35
CA LYS A 126 12.90 7.60 -18.58
C LYS A 126 12.50 7.63 -20.06
N GLY A 127 11.20 7.50 -20.30
CA GLY A 127 10.66 7.45 -21.66
C GLY A 127 10.71 6.07 -22.33
N SER A 128 11.27 5.05 -21.65
CA SER A 128 11.12 3.65 -22.09
C SER A 128 9.75 3.11 -21.71
N THR A 129 9.40 1.95 -22.24
CA THR A 129 8.16 1.25 -21.84
C THR A 129 8.19 0.79 -20.38
N LEU A 130 9.38 0.67 -19.79
CA LEU A 130 9.56 0.32 -18.38
C LEU A 130 9.26 1.50 -17.46
N LEU A 131 9.67 2.72 -17.84
CA LEU A 131 9.42 3.95 -17.11
C LEU A 131 8.81 4.99 -18.07
N GLY A 132 7.60 4.74 -18.53
CA GLY A 132 6.85 5.65 -19.39
C GLY A 132 6.55 7.00 -18.73
N HIS A 133 6.53 7.01 -17.40
CA HIS A 133 6.46 8.20 -16.55
C HIS A 133 7.57 8.13 -15.49
N ASP A 134 7.91 9.24 -14.88
CA ASP A 134 8.84 9.27 -13.75
C ASP A 134 8.06 9.02 -12.45
N PRO A 135 8.25 7.87 -11.74
CA PRO A 135 7.55 7.59 -10.51
C PRO A 135 7.90 8.54 -9.35
N ALA A 136 8.96 9.35 -9.50
CA ALA A 136 9.33 10.38 -8.55
C ALA A 136 8.65 11.73 -8.84
N GLU A 137 7.92 11.87 -9.94
CA GLU A 137 7.14 13.09 -10.18
C GLU A 137 6.06 13.25 -9.09
N PRO A 138 5.89 14.47 -8.57
CA PRO A 138 4.86 14.72 -7.56
C PRO A 138 3.46 14.45 -8.13
N LEU A 139 2.58 14.05 -7.23
CA LEU A 139 1.16 13.86 -7.55
C LEU A 139 0.58 15.15 -8.13
N LYS A 140 -0.04 15.05 -9.30
CA LYS A 140 -0.67 16.20 -9.95
C LYS A 140 -1.89 16.67 -9.18
N GLN A 141 -1.97 17.95 -8.96
CA GLN A 141 -3.10 18.61 -8.29
C GLN A 141 -4.03 19.32 -9.33
N PRO A 142 -5.33 19.37 -9.10
CA PRO A 142 -6.08 18.70 -8.01
C PRO A 142 -6.17 17.19 -8.23
N VAL A 143 -6.25 16.43 -7.13
CA VAL A 143 -6.39 14.97 -7.19
C VAL A 143 -7.86 14.62 -7.35
N ASP A 144 -8.19 13.88 -8.41
CA ASP A 144 -9.53 13.36 -8.65
C ASP A 144 -9.75 12.07 -7.85
N ALA A 145 -10.60 12.13 -6.84
CA ALA A 145 -10.92 11.00 -5.97
C ALA A 145 -11.50 9.80 -6.74
N GLU A 146 -12.30 10.02 -7.78
CA GLU A 146 -12.86 8.95 -8.59
C GLU A 146 -11.80 8.20 -9.39
N GLN A 147 -10.80 8.90 -9.90
CA GLN A 147 -9.67 8.27 -10.58
C GLN A 147 -8.80 7.46 -9.62
N VAL A 148 -8.55 7.97 -8.42
CA VAL A 148 -7.82 7.23 -7.36
C VAL A 148 -8.60 5.98 -6.96
N LYS A 149 -9.91 6.10 -6.79
CA LYS A 149 -10.80 4.97 -6.47
C LYS A 149 -10.78 3.90 -7.57
N SER A 150 -10.85 4.30 -8.84
CA SER A 150 -10.77 3.38 -9.97
C SER A 150 -9.44 2.64 -10.02
N PHE A 151 -8.34 3.32 -9.78
CA PHE A 151 -7.01 2.70 -9.71
C PHE A 151 -6.93 1.71 -8.55
N TYR A 152 -7.42 2.08 -7.37
CA TYR A 152 -7.48 1.21 -6.20
C TYR A 152 -8.29 -0.06 -6.47
N GLN A 153 -9.49 0.07 -7.01
CA GLN A 153 -10.36 -1.06 -7.31
C GLN A 153 -9.77 -2.00 -8.38
N LYS A 154 -9.04 -1.46 -9.34
CA LYS A 154 -8.40 -2.24 -10.40
C LYS A 154 -7.23 -3.07 -9.89
N TRP A 155 -6.39 -2.52 -9.00
CA TRP A 155 -5.11 -3.12 -8.64
C TRP A 155 -5.07 -3.74 -7.25
N TYR A 156 -5.88 -3.25 -6.31
CA TYR A 156 -6.00 -3.81 -4.96
C TYR A 156 -7.07 -4.91 -4.95
N THR A 157 -6.71 -6.07 -5.46
CA THR A 157 -7.59 -7.23 -5.48
C THR A 157 -6.99 -8.36 -4.63
N PRO A 158 -7.82 -9.16 -3.92
CA PRO A 158 -7.32 -10.18 -3.00
C PRO A 158 -6.39 -11.22 -3.63
N ASP A 159 -6.61 -11.56 -4.91
CA ASP A 159 -5.76 -12.50 -5.65
C ASP A 159 -4.34 -11.97 -5.95
N ALA A 160 -4.12 -10.69 -5.77
CA ALA A 160 -2.82 -10.04 -5.93
C ALA A 160 -2.17 -9.66 -4.60
N MET A 161 -2.63 -10.23 -3.50
CA MET A 161 -2.16 -9.91 -2.15
C MET A 161 -1.59 -11.13 -1.45
N THR A 162 -0.61 -10.90 -0.59
CA THR A 162 -0.03 -11.89 0.33
C THR A 162 0.04 -11.30 1.72
N LEU A 163 -0.58 -11.98 2.68
CA LEU A 163 -0.49 -11.64 4.09
C LEU A 163 0.54 -12.56 4.75
N ILE A 164 1.51 -11.96 5.46
CA ILE A 164 2.56 -12.66 6.19
C ILE A 164 2.43 -12.32 7.66
N VAL A 165 2.30 -13.34 8.50
CA VAL A 165 2.28 -13.22 9.97
C VAL A 165 3.40 -14.07 10.55
N VAL A 166 4.31 -13.44 11.29
CA VAL A 166 5.46 -14.12 11.91
C VAL A 166 5.54 -13.71 13.38
N GLY A 167 5.67 -14.68 14.26
CA GLY A 167 5.85 -14.43 15.69
C GLY A 167 5.44 -15.61 16.56
N ASN A 168 5.44 -15.38 17.86
CA ASN A 168 4.95 -16.35 18.83
C ASN A 168 3.42 -16.26 18.92
N VAL A 169 2.75 -16.94 17.99
CA VAL A 169 1.30 -16.94 17.85
C VAL A 169 0.75 -18.36 17.78
N ASP A 170 -0.47 -18.58 18.28
CA ASP A 170 -1.19 -19.82 18.03
C ASP A 170 -1.68 -19.85 16.58
N SER A 171 -1.11 -20.76 15.80
CA SER A 171 -1.38 -20.85 14.36
C SER A 171 -2.87 -21.06 14.05
N ARG A 172 -3.60 -21.84 14.85
CA ARG A 172 -5.02 -22.09 14.63
C ARG A 172 -5.86 -20.85 14.90
N ALA A 173 -5.59 -20.17 16.01
CA ALA A 173 -6.28 -18.94 16.37
C ALA A 173 -6.03 -17.83 15.35
N VAL A 174 -4.80 -17.71 14.86
CA VAL A 174 -4.43 -16.70 13.84
C VAL A 174 -5.11 -17.00 12.51
N VAL A 175 -5.12 -18.25 12.05
CA VAL A 175 -5.80 -18.63 10.79
C VAL A 175 -7.31 -18.35 10.89
N GLU A 176 -7.93 -18.63 12.03
CA GLU A 176 -9.35 -18.32 12.24
C GLU A 176 -9.61 -16.81 12.19
N GLN A 177 -8.77 -16.00 12.83
CA GLN A 177 -8.87 -14.54 12.79
C GLN A 177 -8.65 -13.97 11.38
N ILE A 178 -7.70 -14.52 10.63
CA ILE A 178 -7.46 -14.14 9.24
C ILE A 178 -8.67 -14.44 8.36
N ASN A 179 -9.22 -15.65 8.47
CA ASN A 179 -10.41 -16.03 7.73
C ASN A 179 -11.61 -15.14 8.06
N LYS A 180 -11.75 -14.74 9.31
CA LYS A 180 -12.81 -13.85 9.77
C LYS A 180 -12.64 -12.42 9.24
N ALA A 181 -11.40 -11.91 9.20
CA ALA A 181 -11.10 -10.56 8.73
C ALA A 181 -11.13 -10.43 7.21
N PHE A 182 -10.63 -11.42 6.48
CA PHE A 182 -10.42 -11.37 5.02
C PHE A 182 -11.41 -12.22 4.22
N GLY A 183 -12.21 -13.08 4.87
CA GLY A 183 -13.05 -14.06 4.18
C GLY A 183 -14.12 -13.47 3.26
N ASP A 184 -14.56 -12.25 3.52
CA ASP A 184 -15.57 -11.55 2.74
C ASP A 184 -14.99 -10.71 1.60
N LEU A 185 -13.67 -10.60 1.50
CA LEU A 185 -13.03 -9.89 0.42
C LEU A 185 -13.25 -10.59 -0.91
N LYS A 186 -13.75 -9.84 -1.88
CA LYS A 186 -14.04 -10.32 -3.24
C LYS A 186 -13.33 -9.46 -4.25
N GLY A 187 -13.06 -10.06 -5.39
CA GLY A 187 -12.46 -9.40 -6.53
C GLY A 187 -11.31 -10.20 -7.10
N LYS A 188 -11.15 -10.06 -8.39
CA LYS A 188 -10.03 -10.62 -9.16
C LYS A 188 -9.50 -9.54 -10.08
N ARG A 189 -8.21 -9.60 -10.38
CA ARG A 189 -7.65 -8.76 -11.42
C ARG A 189 -8.27 -9.10 -12.76
N GLU A 190 -8.73 -8.09 -13.46
CA GLU A 190 -9.27 -8.23 -14.81
C GLU A 190 -8.15 -8.55 -15.82
N SER A 191 -6.95 -8.05 -15.55
CA SER A 191 -5.78 -8.28 -16.37
C SER A 191 -4.53 -8.39 -15.51
N PRO A 192 -3.51 -9.18 -15.90
CA PRO A 192 -2.22 -9.18 -15.21
C PRO A 192 -1.58 -7.78 -15.29
N ALA A 193 -0.70 -7.48 -14.33
CA ALA A 193 0.12 -6.28 -14.40
C ALA A 193 0.92 -6.28 -15.73
N PRO A 194 1.04 -5.13 -16.41
CA PRO A 194 1.81 -5.07 -17.64
C PRO A 194 3.26 -5.48 -17.38
N VAL A 195 3.76 -6.41 -18.20
CA VAL A 195 5.18 -6.75 -18.19
C VAL A 195 5.90 -5.72 -19.06
N PRO A 196 6.75 -4.87 -18.49
CA PRO A 196 7.43 -3.87 -19.29
C PRO A 196 8.45 -4.53 -20.22
N THR A 197 8.48 -4.09 -21.45
CA THR A 197 9.49 -4.47 -22.42
C THR A 197 10.49 -3.33 -22.56
N LEU A 198 11.78 -3.65 -22.43
CA LEU A 198 12.83 -2.67 -22.65
C LEU A 198 12.90 -2.30 -24.12
N SER A 199 12.80 -1.01 -24.44
CA SER A 199 13.15 -0.53 -25.77
C SER A 199 14.66 -0.63 -25.97
N PRO A 200 15.13 -0.94 -27.19
CA PRO A 200 16.57 -0.91 -27.47
C PRO A 200 17.17 0.43 -27.03
N LEU A 201 18.31 0.36 -26.36
CA LEU A 201 19.08 1.56 -26.04
C LEU A 201 19.51 2.23 -27.36
N ARG A 202 19.11 3.46 -27.55
CA ARG A 202 19.59 4.31 -28.64
C ARG A 202 20.81 5.10 -28.19
#